data_ee843a6859250f8f7d6b29ee42e6c401
#
_entry.id   ee843a6859250f8f7d6b29ee42e6c401
#
_cell.length_a   1.000
_cell.length_b   1.000
_cell.length_c   1.000
_cell.angle_alpha   90.00
_cell.angle_beta   90.00
_cell.angle_gamma   90.00
#
_symmetry.space_group_name_H-M   'P 1'
#
loop_
_entity.id
_entity.type
_entity.pdbx_description
1 polymer ?
#
loop_
_entity_poly.entity_id
_entity_poly.type
_entity_poly.pdbx_seq_one_letter_code
_entity_poly.pdbx_strand_id
1 'polypeptide(L)'
;MYEDSLIVNGPLLLISGQVANLESGVPETIEEQVDVVLDKISAILRHNGVDVSKIAKMTFYLTDRAYIPALIERVKPFMNGTKPVMTLLLVAGLIDPAYKVEIDLFVSL
;
A
#
# COMPACT_ATOMS: atom_id res chain seq x y z
N MET A 1 -2.42 -12.76 7.75
CA MET A 1 -2.44 -11.41 7.25
C MET A 1 -2.80 -11.34 5.77
N TYR A 2 -2.52 -12.37 5.01
CA TYR A 2 -2.82 -12.42 3.57
C TYR A 2 -3.37 -13.79 3.16
N GLU A 3 -4.01 -13.83 1.99
CA GLU A 3 -4.47 -15.06 1.36
C GLU A 3 -3.44 -15.56 0.34
N ASP A 4 -3.39 -16.86 0.12
CA ASP A 4 -2.55 -17.44 -0.94
C ASP A 4 -3.12 -17.15 -2.32
N SER A 5 -4.43 -17.12 -2.44
CA SER A 5 -5.12 -16.83 -3.70
C SER A 5 -6.52 -16.31 -3.43
N LEU A 6 -7.05 -15.57 -4.40
CA LEU A 6 -8.42 -15.08 -4.38
C LEU A 6 -9.00 -15.18 -5.79
N ILE A 7 -10.30 -15.55 -5.86
CA ILE A 7 -11.07 -15.42 -7.09
C ILE A 7 -11.83 -14.09 -7.00
N VAL A 8 -11.67 -13.25 -8.02
CA VAL A 8 -12.34 -11.96 -8.09
C VAL A 8 -13.29 -11.96 -9.28
N ASN A 9 -14.55 -11.61 -9.06
CA ASN A 9 -15.55 -11.47 -10.09
C ASN A 9 -15.95 -10.01 -10.23
N GLY A 10 -16.19 -9.59 -11.48
CA GLY A 10 -16.65 -8.23 -11.77
C GLY A 10 -15.52 -7.25 -12.00
N PRO A 11 -15.84 -5.96 -12.04
CA PRO A 11 -14.86 -4.91 -12.36
C PRO A 11 -13.85 -4.71 -11.25
N LEU A 12 -12.68 -4.20 -11.64
CA LEU A 12 -11.59 -3.88 -10.73
C LEU A 12 -11.30 -2.39 -10.77
N LEU A 13 -11.01 -1.84 -9.61
CA LEU A 13 -10.35 -0.54 -9.48
C LEU A 13 -8.86 -0.81 -9.37
N LEU A 14 -8.09 -0.26 -10.29
CA LEU A 14 -6.61 -0.35 -10.27
C LEU A 14 -6.06 0.94 -9.69
N ILE A 15 -5.25 0.82 -8.65
CA ILE A 15 -4.60 1.98 -8.03
C ILE A 15 -3.13 1.92 -8.36
N SER A 16 -2.63 2.97 -9.00
CA SER A 16 -1.22 3.13 -9.33
C SER A 16 -0.36 3.15 -8.05
N GLY A 17 0.94 2.93 -8.21
CA GLY A 17 1.87 2.99 -7.09
C GLY A 17 1.77 4.31 -6.34
N GLN A 18 1.46 4.26 -5.06
CA GLN A 18 1.37 5.42 -4.18
C GLN A 18 2.66 5.57 -3.40
N VAL A 19 3.18 6.77 -3.36
CA VAL A 19 4.42 7.14 -2.67
C VAL A 19 4.18 8.32 -1.73
N ALA A 20 5.16 8.60 -0.84
CA ALA A 20 4.99 9.58 0.22
C ALA A 20 5.38 10.99 -0.22
N ASN A 21 4.90 11.43 -1.39
CA ASN A 21 5.13 12.78 -1.88
C ASN A 21 4.04 13.72 -1.37
N LEU A 22 4.44 14.69 -0.55
CA LEU A 22 3.57 15.77 -0.07
C LEU A 22 4.06 17.09 -0.64
N GLU A 23 3.19 18.11 -0.69
CA GLU A 23 3.61 19.46 -1.07
C GLU A 23 4.71 19.99 -0.16
N SER A 24 4.68 19.62 1.12
CA SER A 24 5.69 20.00 2.10
C SER A 24 7.00 19.22 1.97
N GLY A 25 7.06 18.21 1.09
CA GLY A 25 8.22 17.35 0.88
C GLY A 25 7.95 15.91 1.22
N VAL A 26 9.03 15.12 1.36
CA VAL A 26 8.95 13.69 1.65
C VAL A 26 9.34 13.47 3.11
N PRO A 27 8.49 12.81 3.93
CA PRO A 27 8.87 12.49 5.31
C PRO A 27 10.14 11.65 5.38
N GLU A 28 10.94 11.83 6.42
CA GLU A 28 12.22 11.12 6.55
C GLU A 28 12.07 9.66 6.98
N THR A 29 11.15 9.39 7.90
CA THR A 29 11.06 8.05 8.49
C THR A 29 10.18 7.13 7.66
N ILE A 30 10.49 5.82 7.72
CA ILE A 30 9.66 4.82 7.04
C ILE A 30 8.23 4.82 7.62
N GLU A 31 8.07 4.99 8.93
CA GLU A 31 6.76 5.01 9.57
C GLU A 31 5.91 6.15 9.02
N GLU A 32 6.46 7.35 8.93
CA GLU A 32 5.74 8.50 8.38
C GLU A 32 5.41 8.30 6.91
N GLN A 33 6.35 7.74 6.13
CA GLN A 33 6.09 7.47 4.72
C GLN A 33 4.98 6.46 4.52
N VAL A 34 4.95 5.37 5.29
CA VAL A 34 3.87 4.38 5.22
C VAL A 34 2.54 5.04 5.57
N ASP A 35 2.49 5.85 6.62
CA ASP A 35 1.26 6.54 7.03
C ASP A 35 0.73 7.44 5.90
N VAL A 36 1.59 8.21 5.24
CA VAL A 36 1.20 9.06 4.11
C VAL A 36 0.64 8.22 2.96
N VAL A 37 1.31 7.12 2.61
CA VAL A 37 0.86 6.24 1.52
C VAL A 37 -0.51 5.63 1.85
N LEU A 38 -0.70 5.13 3.07
CA LEU A 38 -1.97 4.55 3.48
C LEU A 38 -3.10 5.59 3.50
N ASP A 39 -2.82 6.83 3.90
CA ASP A 39 -3.79 7.92 3.86
C ASP A 39 -4.22 8.24 2.43
N LYS A 40 -3.27 8.25 1.49
CA LYS A 40 -3.57 8.44 0.07
C LYS A 40 -4.46 7.32 -0.47
N ILE A 41 -4.14 6.08 -0.14
CA ILE A 41 -4.95 4.92 -0.55
C ILE A 41 -6.36 5.04 0.01
N SER A 42 -6.49 5.39 1.30
CA SER A 42 -7.81 5.60 1.92
C SER A 42 -8.63 6.65 1.19
N ALA A 43 -7.99 7.76 0.80
CA ALA A 43 -8.67 8.82 0.05
C ALA A 43 -9.15 8.34 -1.32
N ILE A 44 -8.35 7.56 -2.03
CA ILE A 44 -8.71 7.00 -3.34
C ILE A 44 -9.88 6.02 -3.18
N LEU A 45 -9.84 5.15 -2.17
CA LEU A 45 -10.93 4.21 -1.90
C LEU A 45 -12.25 4.96 -1.63
N ARG A 46 -12.22 5.97 -0.76
CA ARG A 46 -13.41 6.79 -0.46
C ARG A 46 -13.95 7.49 -1.70
N HIS A 47 -13.07 8.03 -2.54
CA HIS A 47 -13.46 8.68 -3.79
C HIS A 47 -14.22 7.73 -4.70
N ASN A 48 -13.90 6.45 -4.66
CA ASN A 48 -14.53 5.42 -5.48
C ASN A 48 -15.64 4.66 -4.74
N GLY A 49 -16.04 5.11 -3.55
CA GLY A 49 -17.16 4.53 -2.81
C GLY A 49 -16.92 3.15 -2.23
N VAL A 50 -15.66 2.79 -1.99
CA VAL A 50 -15.27 1.49 -1.44
C VAL A 50 -14.36 1.67 -0.22
N ASP A 51 -14.16 0.60 0.53
CA ASP A 51 -13.28 0.58 1.68
C ASP A 51 -12.25 -0.55 1.58
N VAL A 52 -11.42 -0.70 2.61
CA VAL A 52 -10.33 -1.68 2.61
C VAL A 52 -10.81 -3.12 2.46
N SER A 53 -12.07 -3.43 2.78
CA SER A 53 -12.60 -4.79 2.64
C SER A 53 -12.64 -5.26 1.19
N LYS A 54 -12.56 -4.33 0.25
CA LYS A 54 -12.58 -4.61 -1.19
C LYS A 54 -11.18 -4.76 -1.80
N ILE A 55 -10.13 -4.53 -1.04
CA ILE A 55 -8.76 -4.71 -1.55
C ILE A 55 -8.53 -6.20 -1.82
N ALA A 56 -8.21 -6.52 -3.08
CA ALA A 56 -7.95 -7.88 -3.53
C ALA A 56 -6.46 -8.22 -3.56
N LYS A 57 -5.63 -7.28 -3.98
CA LYS A 57 -4.18 -7.47 -4.05
C LYS A 57 -3.44 -6.20 -3.66
N MET A 58 -2.37 -6.36 -2.89
CA MET A 58 -1.41 -5.29 -2.58
C MET A 58 -0.02 -5.74 -2.95
N THR A 59 0.73 -4.88 -3.61
CA THR A 59 2.15 -5.07 -3.84
C THR A 59 2.91 -3.97 -3.14
N PHE A 60 3.88 -4.37 -2.31
CA PHE A 60 4.71 -3.47 -1.53
C PHE A 60 6.12 -3.47 -2.09
N TYR A 61 6.66 -2.28 -2.33
CA TYR A 61 8.04 -2.08 -2.76
C TYR A 61 8.77 -1.33 -1.65
N LEU A 62 9.83 -1.92 -1.12
CA LEU A 62 10.67 -1.32 -0.06
C LEU A 62 12.10 -1.22 -0.55
N THR A 63 12.78 -0.15 -0.17
CA THR A 63 14.19 0.06 -0.55
C THR A 63 15.18 -0.52 0.45
N ASP A 64 14.71 -1.03 1.58
CA ASP A 64 15.56 -1.65 2.60
C ASP A 64 14.78 -2.70 3.37
N ARG A 65 15.40 -3.85 3.60
CA ARG A 65 14.82 -4.94 4.41
C ARG A 65 14.47 -4.49 5.83
N ALA A 66 15.23 -3.54 6.37
CA ALA A 66 15.01 -3.01 7.72
C ALA A 66 13.64 -2.34 7.88
N TYR A 67 12.99 -1.97 6.78
CA TYR A 67 11.68 -1.30 6.80
C TYR A 67 10.49 -2.26 6.93
N ILE A 68 10.73 -3.57 6.82
CA ILE A 68 9.65 -4.57 6.86
C ILE A 68 8.84 -4.52 8.16
N PRO A 69 9.46 -4.48 9.37
CA PRO A 69 8.67 -4.45 10.60
C PRO A 69 7.72 -3.24 10.69
N ALA A 70 8.19 -2.06 10.32
CA ALA A 70 7.38 -0.84 10.35
C ALA A 70 6.23 -0.92 9.36
N LEU A 71 6.47 -1.46 8.16
CA LEU A 71 5.43 -1.66 7.15
C LEU A 71 4.32 -2.57 7.70
N ILE A 72 4.67 -3.73 8.23
CA ILE A 72 3.70 -4.70 8.75
C ILE A 72 2.91 -4.09 9.91
N GLU A 73 3.59 -3.40 10.83
CA GLU A 73 2.97 -2.76 12.00
C GLU A 73 1.89 -1.75 11.58
N ARG A 74 2.11 -1.02 10.47
CA ARG A 74 1.18 0.01 10.01
C ARG A 74 0.09 -0.55 9.09
N VAL A 75 0.42 -1.52 8.26
CA VAL A 75 -0.53 -2.10 7.29
C VAL A 75 -1.55 -3.01 7.98
N LYS A 76 -1.16 -3.76 9.00
CA LYS A 76 -2.04 -4.71 9.66
C LYS A 76 -3.32 -4.06 10.22
N PRO A 77 -3.25 -2.99 11.05
CA PRO A 77 -4.47 -2.31 11.51
C PRO A 77 -5.23 -1.62 10.37
N PHE A 78 -4.52 -1.09 9.37
CA PHE A 78 -5.15 -0.48 8.20
C PHE A 78 -6.08 -1.47 7.49
N MET A 79 -5.66 -2.71 7.34
CA MET A 79 -6.45 -3.75 6.66
C MET A 79 -7.67 -4.19 7.47
N ASN A 80 -7.69 -3.96 8.78
CA ASN A 80 -8.85 -4.23 9.64
C ASN A 80 -9.43 -5.65 9.45
N GLY A 81 -8.55 -6.65 9.41
CA GLY A 81 -8.93 -8.05 9.25
C GLY A 81 -9.11 -8.54 7.82
N THR A 82 -9.11 -7.65 6.84
CA THR A 82 -9.14 -8.02 5.42
C THR A 82 -7.83 -8.72 5.04
N LYS A 83 -7.93 -9.78 4.27
CA LYS A 83 -6.77 -10.58 3.85
C LYS A 83 -6.67 -10.62 2.32
N PRO A 84 -6.04 -9.63 1.70
CA PRO A 84 -5.82 -9.64 0.26
C PRO A 84 -4.68 -10.60 -0.12
N VAL A 85 -4.49 -10.80 -1.41
CA VAL A 85 -3.25 -11.39 -1.92
C VAL A 85 -2.15 -10.33 -1.79
N MET A 86 -0.96 -10.71 -1.33
CA MET A 86 0.14 -9.76 -1.09
C MET A 86 1.44 -10.24 -1.71
N THR A 87 2.23 -9.29 -2.21
CA THR A 87 3.62 -9.49 -2.60
C THR A 87 4.45 -8.36 -2.02
N LEU A 88 5.61 -8.69 -1.46
CA LEU A 88 6.56 -7.70 -0.96
C LEU A 88 7.90 -7.90 -1.64
N LEU A 89 8.45 -6.82 -2.19
CA LEU A 89 9.72 -6.84 -2.91
C LEU A 89 10.69 -5.83 -2.29
N LEU A 90 11.94 -6.21 -2.23
CA LEU A 90 13.02 -5.28 -1.95
C LEU A 90 13.56 -4.81 -3.30
N VAL A 91 13.60 -3.50 -3.51
CA VAL A 91 14.04 -2.90 -4.78
C VAL A 91 15.25 -2.01 -4.56
N ALA A 92 16.01 -1.80 -5.62
CA ALA A 92 17.24 -0.98 -5.55
C ALA A 92 16.95 0.49 -5.29
N GLY A 93 15.78 0.98 -5.68
CA GLY A 93 15.35 2.35 -5.48
C GLY A 93 13.99 2.57 -6.11
N LEU A 94 13.37 3.69 -5.76
CA LEU A 94 12.10 4.14 -6.34
C LEU A 94 12.36 5.38 -7.21
N ILE A 95 11.30 5.96 -7.75
CA ILE A 95 11.45 7.06 -8.73
C ILE A 95 12.15 8.30 -8.12
N ASP A 96 11.97 8.52 -6.82
CA ASP A 96 12.70 9.55 -6.09
C ASP A 96 13.59 8.85 -5.04
N PRO A 97 14.87 9.25 -4.89
CA PRO A 97 15.77 8.64 -3.90
C PRO A 97 15.29 8.76 -2.45
N ALA A 98 14.43 9.72 -2.16
CA ALA A 98 13.87 9.91 -0.82
C ALA A 98 12.74 8.91 -0.50
N TYR A 99 12.15 8.28 -1.51
CA TYR A 99 11.07 7.31 -1.28
C TYR A 99 11.62 6.00 -0.74
N LYS A 100 11.05 5.53 0.37
CA LYS A 100 11.40 4.28 1.03
C LYS A 100 10.39 3.18 0.76
N VAL A 101 9.16 3.56 0.38
CA VAL A 101 8.05 2.63 0.18
C VAL A 101 7.17 3.10 -0.97
N GLU A 102 6.64 2.13 -1.68
CA GLU A 102 5.58 2.33 -2.69
C GLU A 102 4.59 1.18 -2.56
N ILE A 103 3.30 1.46 -2.75
CA ILE A 103 2.24 0.44 -2.70
C ILE A 103 1.31 0.63 -3.88
N ASP A 104 1.06 -0.44 -4.63
CA ASP A 104 -0.01 -0.47 -5.63
C ASP A 104 -1.07 -1.50 -5.26
N LEU A 105 -2.26 -1.37 -5.81
CA LEU A 105 -3.38 -2.20 -5.39
C LEU A 105 -4.33 -2.53 -6.54
N PHE A 106 -4.99 -3.69 -6.40
CA PHE A 106 -6.17 -4.06 -7.17
C PHE A 106 -7.32 -4.17 -6.16
N VAL A 107 -8.43 -3.53 -6.47
CA VAL A 107 -9.60 -3.45 -5.59
C VAL A 107 -10.82 -4.02 -6.33
N SER A 108 -11.53 -4.93 -5.68
CA SER A 108 -12.74 -5.53 -6.24
C SER A 108 -13.93 -4.58 -6.07
N LEU A 109 -14.66 -4.31 -7.12
CA LEU A 109 -15.83 -3.44 -7.07
C LEU A 109 -17.16 -4.21 -6.98
#